data_7b60c91b41a8a42378f6a8a56b4b3a3c
#
_entry.id   7b60c91b41a8a42378f6a8a56b4b3a3c
#
_cell.length_a   1.000
_cell.length_b   1.000
_cell.length_c   1.000
_cell.angle_alpha   90.00
_cell.angle_beta   90.00
_cell.angle_gamma   90.00
#
_symmetry.space_group_name_H-M   'P 1'
#
loop_
_entity.id
_entity.type
_entity.pdbx_description
1 polymer ?
#
loop_
_entity_poly.entity_id
_entity_poly.type
_entity_poly.pdbx_seq_one_letter_code
_entity_poly.pdbx_strand_id
1 'polypeptide(L)'
;MAEHSSGAFRTSIGGQALIEGILMRGPEKQAIVVRDKDGQLVEKVEELKLIKDRYPILGVPLIRGTVNFLAAMGSGVKALMYSADFYPEEEESQPSKFEQWLEKHLSSEKLEKAIVGLAVLLGVGMSIFLFLVLPTLLTGGILHFFPGFPLWGRNVVEGLLKIAIFLAYLILCSKQKDIYRVFQYHGAEHKTIFCYEAGLPLTVENVRIQPRHHPRCGTSFLFVVIFVSILVSSVVFGIWPITNAGLRTLVHLLLLPLVVGITYEFNRWVGRHVQDSKLAQFLTAPGLWMQNFTTNEPDDSMIECAIRSLELVLPSEKGKDAW
;
A
#
# COMPACT_ATOMS: atom_id res chain seq x y z
N MET A 1 -8.68 -23.84 -17.63
CA MET A 1 -8.82 -22.45 -18.09
C MET A 1 -10.31 -22.16 -18.07
N ALA A 2 -10.82 -21.47 -17.04
CA ALA A 2 -12.22 -21.07 -16.99
C ALA A 2 -12.37 -19.88 -17.95
N GLU A 3 -13.28 -20.00 -18.91
CA GLU A 3 -13.69 -18.90 -19.77
C GLU A 3 -14.26 -17.77 -18.89
N HIS A 4 -13.54 -16.68 -18.79
CA HIS A 4 -14.06 -15.47 -18.17
C HIS A 4 -15.13 -14.88 -19.09
N SER A 5 -16.38 -15.07 -18.70
CA SER A 5 -17.53 -14.43 -19.35
C SER A 5 -17.33 -12.91 -19.38
N SER A 6 -17.41 -12.33 -20.57
CA SER A 6 -17.43 -10.89 -20.80
C SER A 6 -18.65 -10.28 -20.09
N GLY A 7 -18.41 -9.57 -18.97
CA GLY A 7 -19.44 -8.96 -18.14
C GLY A 7 -19.36 -9.30 -16.65
N ALA A 8 -18.24 -9.87 -16.18
CA ALA A 8 -18.06 -10.21 -14.77
C ALA A 8 -18.17 -8.95 -13.88
N PHE A 9 -19.00 -9.03 -12.86
CA PHE A 9 -19.14 -8.03 -11.81
C PHE A 9 -17.77 -7.71 -11.20
N ARG A 10 -17.51 -6.42 -10.95
CA ARG A 10 -16.30 -5.93 -10.30
C ARG A 10 -16.69 -5.06 -9.13
N THR A 11 -16.18 -5.42 -7.97
CA THR A 11 -16.43 -4.62 -6.78
C THR A 11 -15.41 -3.49 -6.63
N SER A 12 -15.86 -2.38 -6.05
CA SER A 12 -14.98 -1.31 -5.55
C SER A 12 -14.46 -1.58 -4.14
N ILE A 13 -14.85 -2.69 -3.53
CA ILE A 13 -14.37 -3.13 -2.23
C ILE A 13 -12.90 -3.52 -2.38
N GLY A 14 -12.10 -3.07 -1.43
CA GLY A 14 -10.69 -3.42 -1.30
C GLY A 14 -10.29 -3.37 0.15
N GLY A 15 -9.13 -3.90 0.47
CA GLY A 15 -8.70 -4.00 1.86
C GLY A 15 -7.23 -3.66 2.07
N GLN A 16 -6.82 -3.95 3.27
CA GLN A 16 -5.45 -3.86 3.73
C GLN A 16 -5.20 -4.97 4.74
N ALA A 17 -4.18 -5.79 4.51
CA ALA A 17 -3.71 -6.74 5.50
C ALA A 17 -3.13 -6.03 6.73
N LEU A 18 -3.43 -6.57 7.89
CA LEU A 18 -3.01 -6.10 9.21
C LEU A 18 -2.24 -7.21 9.93
N ILE A 19 -1.84 -6.94 11.18
CA ILE A 19 -1.28 -7.96 12.07
C ILE A 19 -2.45 -8.85 12.51
N GLU A 20 -2.37 -10.14 12.17
CA GLU A 20 -3.39 -11.17 12.46
C GLU A 20 -4.83 -10.75 12.06
N GLY A 21 -4.96 -9.94 10.99
CA GLY A 21 -6.26 -9.42 10.61
C GLY A 21 -6.31 -8.75 9.24
N ILE A 22 -7.48 -8.23 8.92
CA ILE A 22 -7.78 -7.54 7.66
C ILE A 22 -8.69 -6.33 7.93
N LEU A 23 -8.34 -5.19 7.34
CA LEU A 23 -9.24 -4.08 7.13
C LEU A 23 -9.87 -4.23 5.74
N MET A 24 -11.19 -4.37 5.65
CA MET A 24 -11.95 -4.22 4.40
C MET A 24 -12.65 -2.88 4.35
N ARG A 25 -12.70 -2.30 3.16
CA ARG A 25 -13.34 -1.02 2.89
C ARG A 25 -14.35 -1.17 1.75
N GLY A 26 -15.61 -1.02 2.10
CA GLY A 26 -16.73 -0.99 1.16
C GLY A 26 -17.13 0.44 0.76
N PRO A 27 -18.25 0.60 0.06
CA PRO A 27 -18.73 1.92 -0.37
C PRO A 27 -19.23 2.81 0.79
N GLU A 28 -19.78 2.23 1.84
CA GLU A 28 -20.43 2.92 2.96
C GLU A 28 -19.71 2.73 4.30
N LYS A 29 -19.04 1.58 4.46
CA LYS A 29 -18.43 1.14 5.71
C LYS A 29 -17.03 0.62 5.51
N GLN A 30 -16.26 0.65 6.57
CA GLN A 30 -15.03 -0.14 6.69
C GLN A 30 -15.13 -1.05 7.91
N ALA A 31 -14.55 -2.22 7.82
CA ALA A 31 -14.52 -3.20 8.90
C ALA A 31 -13.09 -3.69 9.13
N ILE A 32 -12.69 -3.77 10.38
CA ILE A 32 -11.46 -4.41 10.81
C ILE A 32 -11.86 -5.71 11.49
N VAL A 33 -11.29 -6.82 11.05
CA VAL A 33 -11.44 -8.12 11.70
C VAL A 33 -10.05 -8.62 12.05
N VAL A 34 -9.82 -8.92 13.31
CA VAL A 34 -8.54 -9.38 13.86
C VAL A 34 -8.79 -10.65 14.64
N ARG A 35 -7.88 -11.61 14.56
CA ARG A 35 -7.88 -12.81 15.39
C ARG A 35 -7.10 -12.53 16.67
N ASP A 36 -7.76 -12.68 17.82
CA ASP A 36 -7.14 -12.46 19.13
C ASP A 36 -6.28 -13.66 19.58
N LYS A 37 -5.72 -13.55 20.79
CA LYS A 37 -4.87 -14.59 21.43
C LYS A 37 -5.61 -15.91 21.63
N ASP A 38 -6.92 -15.86 21.82
CA ASP A 38 -7.78 -17.02 22.07
C ASP A 38 -8.30 -17.64 20.75
N GLY A 39 -7.89 -17.09 19.60
CA GLY A 39 -8.30 -17.51 18.27
C GLY A 39 -9.69 -17.00 17.88
N GLN A 40 -10.30 -16.08 18.65
CA GLN A 40 -11.59 -15.49 18.34
C GLN A 40 -11.45 -14.34 17.35
N LEU A 41 -12.48 -14.12 16.52
CA LEU A 41 -12.52 -12.96 15.63
C LEU A 41 -13.10 -11.75 16.37
N VAL A 42 -12.32 -10.70 16.47
CA VAL A 42 -12.75 -9.40 17.00
C VAL A 42 -13.06 -8.47 15.85
N GLU A 43 -14.24 -7.86 15.87
CA GLU A 43 -14.78 -7.09 14.77
C GLU A 43 -14.94 -5.62 15.19
N LYS A 44 -14.54 -4.70 14.30
CA LYS A 44 -14.78 -3.27 14.45
C LYS A 44 -15.30 -2.72 13.12
N VAL A 45 -16.53 -2.19 13.13
CA VAL A 45 -17.16 -1.60 11.95
C VAL A 45 -17.30 -0.10 12.14
N GLU A 46 -16.93 0.67 11.13
CA GLU A 46 -17.01 2.13 11.13
C GLU A 46 -17.67 2.62 9.82
N GLU A 47 -18.52 3.64 9.92
CA GLU A 47 -19.05 4.31 8.73
C GLU A 47 -17.99 5.16 8.05
N LEU A 48 -17.97 5.11 6.73
CA LEU A 48 -17.04 5.89 5.92
C LEU A 48 -17.58 7.31 5.70
N LYS A 49 -16.82 8.30 6.16
CA LYS A 49 -17.05 9.71 5.85
C LYS A 49 -16.06 10.14 4.77
N LEU A 50 -16.54 10.29 3.55
CA LEU A 50 -15.68 10.70 2.44
C LEU A 50 -15.36 12.19 2.52
N ILE A 51 -14.08 12.54 2.43
CA ILE A 51 -13.60 13.93 2.52
C ILE A 51 -14.24 14.80 1.42
N LYS A 52 -14.46 14.24 0.23
CA LYS A 52 -15.11 14.92 -0.90
C LYS A 52 -16.53 15.39 -0.61
N ASP A 53 -17.25 14.71 0.30
CA ASP A 53 -18.64 15.08 0.65
C ASP A 53 -18.67 16.38 1.47
N ARG A 54 -17.61 16.64 2.23
CA ARG A 54 -17.44 17.89 3.01
C ARG A 54 -16.74 18.99 2.20
N TYR A 55 -15.80 18.61 1.33
CA TYR A 55 -14.99 19.54 0.53
C TYR A 55 -14.93 19.09 -0.93
N PRO A 56 -15.91 19.46 -1.78
CA PRO A 56 -16.02 18.97 -3.17
C PRO A 56 -14.78 19.25 -4.02
N ILE A 57 -14.06 20.34 -3.78
CA ILE A 57 -12.82 20.71 -4.51
C ILE A 57 -11.72 19.66 -4.34
N LEU A 58 -11.71 18.91 -3.24
CA LEU A 58 -10.76 17.83 -2.99
C LEU A 58 -11.12 16.55 -3.78
N GLY A 59 -12.26 16.54 -4.45
CA GLY A 59 -12.72 15.46 -5.33
C GLY A 59 -12.31 15.61 -6.79
N VAL A 60 -11.65 16.73 -7.20
CA VAL A 60 -11.24 16.92 -8.59
C VAL A 60 -10.06 16.01 -8.97
N PRO A 61 -9.92 15.64 -10.26
CA PRO A 61 -8.80 14.83 -10.74
C PRO A 61 -7.44 15.38 -10.28
N LEU A 62 -6.48 14.50 -10.07
CA LEU A 62 -5.14 14.72 -9.50
C LEU A 62 -5.17 15.04 -8.00
N ILE A 63 -5.96 16.03 -7.54
CA ILE A 63 -6.05 16.39 -6.11
C ILE A 63 -6.67 15.23 -5.32
N ARG A 64 -7.76 14.64 -5.79
CA ARG A 64 -8.42 13.51 -5.13
C ARG A 64 -7.50 12.31 -4.91
N GLY A 65 -6.53 12.10 -5.81
CA GLY A 65 -5.55 11.02 -5.69
C GLY A 65 -4.69 11.17 -4.44
N THR A 66 -4.12 12.36 -4.26
CA THR A 66 -3.31 12.69 -3.08
C THR A 66 -4.13 12.67 -1.80
N VAL A 67 -5.34 13.23 -1.83
CA VAL A 67 -6.24 13.25 -0.65
C VAL A 67 -6.65 11.84 -0.24
N ASN A 68 -7.07 11.01 -1.18
CA ASN A 68 -7.45 9.62 -0.90
C ASN A 68 -6.27 8.78 -0.43
N PHE A 69 -5.07 9.01 -0.98
CA PHE A 69 -3.86 8.33 -0.55
C PHE A 69 -3.51 8.67 0.91
N LEU A 70 -3.52 9.96 1.27
CA LEU A 70 -3.25 10.39 2.65
C LEU A 70 -4.32 9.89 3.63
N ALA A 71 -5.59 9.91 3.22
CA ALA A 71 -6.69 9.37 4.02
C ALA A 71 -6.54 7.85 4.23
N ALA A 72 -6.18 7.10 3.18
CA ALA A 72 -5.95 5.67 3.26
C ALA A 72 -4.74 5.34 4.14
N MET A 73 -3.63 6.09 4.04
CA MET A 73 -2.49 5.95 4.94
C MET A 73 -2.88 6.18 6.40
N GLY A 74 -3.58 7.27 6.70
CA GLY A 74 -4.01 7.57 8.07
C GLY A 74 -4.96 6.51 8.64
N SER A 75 -5.90 6.01 7.84
CA SER A 75 -6.79 4.90 8.23
C SER A 75 -6.01 3.60 8.41
N GLY A 76 -5.09 3.30 7.50
CA GLY A 76 -4.26 2.10 7.55
C GLY A 76 -3.35 2.03 8.77
N VAL A 77 -2.71 3.15 9.13
CA VAL A 77 -1.88 3.23 10.36
C VAL A 77 -2.73 2.99 11.60
N LYS A 78 -3.91 3.62 11.69
CA LYS A 78 -4.84 3.41 12.83
C LYS A 78 -5.31 1.96 12.93
N ALA A 79 -5.61 1.33 11.78
CA ALA A 79 -6.03 -0.07 11.75
C ALA A 79 -4.89 -1.01 12.14
N LEU A 80 -3.65 -0.72 11.70
CA LEU A 80 -2.47 -1.48 12.07
C LEU A 80 -2.17 -1.39 13.57
N MET A 81 -2.28 -0.19 14.15
CA MET A 81 -2.13 -0.01 15.61
C MET A 81 -3.22 -0.78 16.36
N TYR A 82 -4.48 -0.66 15.93
CA TYR A 82 -5.58 -1.41 16.54
C TYR A 82 -5.36 -2.92 16.47
N SER A 83 -4.85 -3.44 15.35
CA SER A 83 -4.56 -4.88 15.24
C SER A 83 -3.37 -5.29 16.10
N ALA A 84 -2.38 -4.43 16.30
CA ALA A 84 -1.23 -4.70 17.15
C ALA A 84 -1.63 -4.91 18.62
N ASP A 85 -2.71 -4.27 19.11
CA ASP A 85 -3.19 -4.43 20.50
C ASP A 85 -3.64 -5.87 20.79
N PHE A 86 -3.98 -6.66 19.78
CA PHE A 86 -4.38 -8.07 19.91
C PHE A 86 -3.24 -9.05 19.65
N TYR A 87 -2.08 -8.55 19.18
CA TYR A 87 -0.92 -9.41 18.92
C TYR A 87 -0.29 -9.86 20.23
N PRO A 88 0.03 -11.16 20.39
CA PRO A 88 0.70 -11.61 21.61
C PRO A 88 2.08 -10.95 21.70
N GLU A 89 2.32 -10.24 22.80
CA GLU A 89 3.66 -9.72 23.11
C GLU A 89 4.62 -10.91 23.22
N GLU A 90 5.65 -10.93 22.38
CA GLU A 90 6.83 -11.75 22.66
C GLU A 90 7.43 -11.21 23.96
N GLU A 91 7.81 -12.12 24.87
CA GLU A 91 8.31 -11.86 26.22
C GLU A 91 9.02 -10.51 26.36
N GLU A 92 8.54 -9.67 27.27
CA GLU A 92 8.99 -8.30 27.56
C GLU A 92 10.51 -8.17 27.48
N SER A 93 10.99 -7.62 26.37
CA SER A 93 12.36 -7.12 26.34
C SER A 93 12.46 -6.02 27.39
N GLN A 94 13.41 -6.12 28.32
CA GLN A 94 13.60 -5.10 29.36
C GLN A 94 13.62 -3.70 28.71
N PRO A 95 12.81 -2.75 29.21
CA PRO A 95 12.68 -1.45 28.60
C PRO A 95 14.04 -0.78 28.47
N SER A 96 14.31 -0.20 27.32
CA SER A 96 15.57 0.49 27.04
C SER A 96 15.77 1.67 28.01
N LYS A 97 17.02 2.10 28.22
CA LYS A 97 17.30 3.28 29.09
C LYS A 97 16.56 4.54 28.63
N PHE A 98 16.24 4.64 27.37
CA PHE A 98 15.47 5.74 26.78
C PHE A 98 13.98 5.63 27.12
N GLU A 99 13.41 4.43 27.05
CA GLU A 99 12.02 4.16 27.48
C GLU A 99 11.84 4.43 28.97
N GLN A 100 12.77 3.95 29.84
CA GLN A 100 12.75 4.24 31.27
C GLN A 100 12.87 5.73 31.61
N TRP A 101 13.60 6.51 30.79
CA TRP A 101 13.70 7.96 30.95
C TRP A 101 12.37 8.62 30.53
N LEU A 102 11.75 8.17 29.44
CA LEU A 102 10.45 8.67 28.98
C LEU A 102 9.33 8.36 29.97
N GLU A 103 9.27 7.17 30.54
CA GLU A 103 8.30 6.76 31.56
C GLU A 103 8.33 7.67 32.81
N LYS A 104 9.50 8.16 33.16
CA LYS A 104 9.66 9.09 34.31
C LYS A 104 9.10 10.50 34.05
N HIS A 105 8.95 10.91 32.79
CA HIS A 105 8.62 12.28 32.41
C HIS A 105 7.27 12.46 31.72
N LEU A 106 6.66 11.36 31.26
CA LEU A 106 5.40 11.38 30.53
C LEU A 106 4.39 10.44 31.19
N SER A 107 3.11 10.79 31.17
CA SER A 107 2.04 9.85 31.53
C SER A 107 1.98 8.72 30.50
N SER A 108 1.54 7.52 30.90
CA SER A 108 1.49 6.31 30.06
C SER A 108 0.88 6.56 28.67
N GLU A 109 -0.27 7.24 28.58
CA GLU A 109 -0.93 7.58 27.30
C GLU A 109 -0.11 8.55 26.42
N LYS A 110 0.59 9.52 27.03
CA LYS A 110 1.45 10.46 26.30
C LYS A 110 2.73 9.79 25.83
N LEU A 111 3.23 8.86 26.61
CA LEU A 111 4.42 8.06 26.29
C LEU A 111 4.17 7.19 25.06
N GLU A 112 3.08 6.44 25.04
CA GLU A 112 2.68 5.61 23.90
C GLU A 112 2.55 6.45 22.62
N LYS A 113 1.82 7.58 22.68
CA LYS A 113 1.69 8.50 21.54
C LYS A 113 3.04 9.07 21.07
N ALA A 114 3.96 9.35 22.00
CA ALA A 114 5.29 9.86 21.68
C ALA A 114 6.16 8.79 21.01
N ILE A 115 6.14 7.55 21.49
CA ILE A 115 6.87 6.41 20.89
C ILE A 115 6.36 6.14 19.48
N VAL A 116 5.04 6.02 19.31
CA VAL A 116 4.44 5.82 18.00
C VAL A 116 4.74 6.98 17.05
N GLY A 117 4.63 8.23 17.54
CA GLY A 117 4.96 9.42 16.74
C GLY A 117 6.42 9.44 16.30
N LEU A 118 7.35 9.06 17.18
CA LEU A 118 8.76 8.94 16.84
C LEU A 118 9.03 7.81 15.85
N ALA A 119 8.41 6.65 16.04
CA ALA A 119 8.54 5.52 15.11
C ALA A 119 8.05 5.88 13.70
N VAL A 120 6.90 6.55 13.59
CA VAL A 120 6.37 7.06 12.32
C VAL A 120 7.32 8.08 11.69
N LEU A 121 7.84 9.03 12.47
CA LEU A 121 8.79 10.04 11.99
C LEU A 121 10.08 9.41 11.46
N LEU A 122 10.64 8.44 12.20
CA LEU A 122 11.83 7.71 11.78
C LEU A 122 11.56 6.86 10.54
N GLY A 123 10.41 6.19 10.45
CA GLY A 123 9.99 5.41 9.29
C GLY A 123 9.85 6.28 8.03
N VAL A 124 9.20 7.44 8.14
CA VAL A 124 9.07 8.41 7.04
C VAL A 124 10.45 8.96 6.64
N GLY A 125 11.28 9.35 7.62
CA GLY A 125 12.65 9.82 7.37
C GLY A 125 13.50 8.77 6.66
N MET A 126 13.45 7.52 7.09
CA MET A 126 14.14 6.40 6.45
C MET A 126 13.63 6.15 5.03
N SER A 127 12.32 6.24 4.80
CA SER A 127 11.72 6.09 3.46
C SER A 127 12.20 7.20 2.51
N ILE A 128 12.22 8.45 2.96
CA ILE A 128 12.75 9.58 2.19
C ILE A 128 14.24 9.34 1.90
N PHE A 129 15.01 8.91 2.89
CA PHE A 129 16.42 8.61 2.70
C PHE A 129 16.63 7.51 1.66
N LEU A 130 15.98 6.35 1.81
CA LEU A 130 16.17 5.20 0.91
C LEU A 130 15.70 5.46 -0.52
N PHE A 131 14.56 6.15 -0.70
CA PHE A 131 13.92 6.22 -2.03
C PHE A 131 14.12 7.56 -2.75
N LEU A 132 14.58 8.61 -2.07
CA LEU A 132 14.87 9.91 -2.69
C LEU A 132 16.33 10.31 -2.53
N VAL A 133 16.86 10.29 -1.31
CA VAL A 133 18.23 10.80 -1.04
C VAL A 133 19.28 9.83 -1.57
N LEU A 134 19.21 8.57 -1.18
CA LEU A 134 20.21 7.55 -1.51
C LEU A 134 20.40 7.35 -3.03
N PRO A 135 19.33 7.19 -3.86
CA PRO A 135 19.51 7.09 -5.31
C PRO A 135 20.18 8.32 -5.90
N THR A 136 19.81 9.51 -5.42
CA THR A 136 20.40 10.78 -5.90
C THR A 136 21.88 10.89 -5.55
N LEU A 137 22.27 10.51 -4.31
CA LEU A 137 23.67 10.50 -3.87
C LEU A 137 24.49 9.46 -4.62
N LEU A 138 23.99 8.23 -4.76
CA LEU A 138 24.68 7.17 -5.49
C LEU A 138 24.87 7.54 -6.95
N THR A 139 23.85 8.12 -7.60
CA THR A 139 23.97 8.63 -8.95
C THR A 139 25.05 9.71 -9.05
N GLY A 140 25.07 10.65 -8.11
CA GLY A 140 26.12 11.69 -8.06
C GLY A 140 27.51 11.10 -7.91
N GLY A 141 27.69 10.11 -7.03
CA GLY A 141 28.95 9.41 -6.83
C GLY A 141 29.41 8.64 -8.07
N ILE A 142 28.52 7.86 -8.69
CA ILE A 142 28.82 7.10 -9.91
C ILE A 142 29.26 8.06 -11.04
N LEU A 143 28.49 9.12 -11.27
CA LEU A 143 28.74 10.04 -12.38
C LEU A 143 29.93 10.95 -12.14
N HIS A 144 30.47 11.06 -10.92
CA HIS A 144 31.72 11.72 -10.64
C HIS A 144 32.89 11.09 -11.42
N PHE A 145 32.84 9.80 -11.65
CA PHE A 145 33.86 9.06 -12.41
C PHE A 145 33.65 9.12 -13.93
N PHE A 146 32.53 9.69 -14.41
CA PHE A 146 32.18 9.79 -15.82
C PHE A 146 31.93 11.26 -16.24
N PRO A 147 32.96 12.12 -16.29
CA PRO A 147 32.80 13.50 -16.70
C PRO A 147 32.24 13.58 -18.13
N GLY A 148 31.21 14.39 -18.34
CA GLY A 148 30.55 14.53 -19.65
C GLY A 148 29.33 13.63 -19.85
N PHE A 149 28.95 12.86 -18.83
CA PHE A 149 27.74 12.04 -18.92
C PHE A 149 26.46 12.89 -19.11
N PRO A 150 25.61 12.60 -20.10
CA PRO A 150 24.49 13.47 -20.44
C PRO A 150 23.43 13.51 -19.32
N LEU A 151 22.78 14.66 -19.15
CA LEU A 151 21.78 14.88 -18.09
C LEU A 151 20.60 13.90 -18.16
N TRP A 152 20.14 13.55 -19.36
CA TRP A 152 19.10 12.54 -19.51
C TRP A 152 19.54 11.15 -19.00
N GLY A 153 20.78 10.79 -19.25
CA GLY A 153 21.38 9.55 -18.75
C GLY A 153 21.48 9.53 -17.22
N ARG A 154 21.75 10.68 -16.58
CA ARG A 154 21.68 10.83 -15.12
C ARG A 154 20.30 10.44 -14.57
N ASN A 155 19.24 10.95 -15.20
CA ASN A 155 17.87 10.64 -14.78
C ASN A 155 17.54 9.15 -14.93
N VAL A 156 18.04 8.52 -15.99
CA VAL A 156 17.90 7.06 -16.21
C VAL A 156 18.61 6.26 -15.12
N VAL A 157 19.87 6.57 -14.83
CA VAL A 157 20.66 5.90 -13.78
C VAL A 157 19.97 6.06 -12.42
N GLU A 158 19.54 7.26 -12.07
CA GLU A 158 18.82 7.52 -10.83
C GLU A 158 17.51 6.73 -10.76
N GLY A 159 16.77 6.65 -11.86
CA GLY A 159 15.54 5.86 -11.97
C GLY A 159 15.76 4.36 -11.77
N LEU A 160 16.80 3.81 -12.41
CA LEU A 160 17.17 2.40 -12.26
C LEU A 160 17.60 2.08 -10.82
N LEU A 161 18.36 2.97 -10.17
CA LEU A 161 18.74 2.83 -8.77
C LEU A 161 17.51 2.87 -7.84
N LYS A 162 16.54 3.75 -8.09
CA LYS A 162 15.26 3.77 -7.32
C LYS A 162 14.54 2.44 -7.42
N ILE A 163 14.41 1.89 -8.62
CA ILE A 163 13.77 0.57 -8.83
C ILE A 163 14.55 -0.53 -8.12
N ALA A 164 15.88 -0.56 -8.27
CA ALA A 164 16.73 -1.59 -7.65
C ALA A 164 16.66 -1.55 -6.11
N ILE A 165 16.75 -0.35 -5.51
CA ILE A 165 16.65 -0.16 -4.05
C ILE A 165 15.26 -0.58 -3.56
N PHE A 166 14.19 -0.20 -4.28
CA PHE A 166 12.83 -0.57 -3.93
C PHE A 166 12.64 -2.09 -3.95
N LEU A 167 13.07 -2.76 -5.02
CA LEU A 167 12.96 -4.23 -5.13
C LEU A 167 13.80 -4.94 -4.06
N ALA A 168 15.03 -4.47 -3.81
CA ALA A 168 15.86 -5.01 -2.74
C ALA A 168 15.19 -4.87 -1.37
N TYR A 169 14.66 -3.69 -1.04
CA TYR A 169 13.91 -3.44 0.18
C TYR A 169 12.70 -4.38 0.30
N LEU A 170 11.89 -4.48 -0.76
CA LEU A 170 10.71 -5.34 -0.79
C LEU A 170 11.06 -6.82 -0.53
N ILE A 171 12.10 -7.33 -1.21
CA ILE A 171 12.56 -8.72 -1.05
C ILE A 171 13.10 -8.95 0.37
N LEU A 172 13.82 -8.00 0.96
CA LEU A 172 14.32 -8.11 2.34
C LEU A 172 13.16 -8.14 3.34
N CYS A 173 12.18 -7.24 3.20
CA CYS A 173 11.00 -7.20 4.05
C CYS A 173 10.17 -8.49 3.94
N SER A 174 10.00 -9.02 2.72
CA SER A 174 9.18 -10.22 2.49
C SER A 174 9.72 -11.50 3.16
N LYS A 175 10.98 -11.49 3.59
CA LYS A 175 11.61 -12.62 4.30
C LYS A 175 11.43 -12.59 5.81
N GLN A 176 10.96 -11.50 6.37
CA GLN A 176 10.70 -11.39 7.81
C GLN A 176 9.42 -12.16 8.16
N LYS A 177 9.43 -12.92 9.27
CA LYS A 177 8.31 -13.81 9.65
C LYS A 177 6.99 -13.08 9.82
N ASP A 178 7.01 -11.94 10.51
CA ASP A 178 5.79 -11.16 10.77
C ASP A 178 5.22 -10.55 9.49
N ILE A 179 6.10 -10.01 8.63
CA ILE A 179 5.71 -9.49 7.32
C ILE A 179 5.20 -10.63 6.41
N TYR A 180 5.80 -11.82 6.50
CA TYR A 180 5.33 -12.99 5.75
C TYR A 180 3.88 -13.34 6.12
N ARG A 181 3.51 -13.30 7.43
CA ARG A 181 2.13 -13.52 7.89
C ARG A 181 1.18 -12.43 7.40
N VAL A 182 1.56 -11.15 7.49
CA VAL A 182 0.78 -10.05 6.92
C VAL A 182 0.55 -10.28 5.42
N PHE A 183 1.54 -10.79 4.69
CA PHE A 183 1.39 -11.10 3.26
C PHE A 183 0.52 -12.35 2.99
N GLN A 184 0.34 -13.25 3.96
CA GLN A 184 -0.66 -14.32 3.87
C GLN A 184 -2.08 -13.75 4.03
N TYR A 185 -2.31 -12.84 4.98
CA TYR A 185 -3.58 -12.10 5.10
C TYR A 185 -3.89 -11.30 3.84
N HIS A 186 -2.88 -10.70 3.20
CA HIS A 186 -3.05 -10.02 1.91
C HIS A 186 -3.45 -11.00 0.79
N GLY A 187 -2.90 -12.20 0.78
CA GLY A 187 -3.35 -13.26 -0.11
C GLY A 187 -4.79 -13.68 0.15
N ALA A 188 -5.21 -13.79 1.42
CA ALA A 188 -6.58 -14.09 1.82
C ALA A 188 -7.56 -13.00 1.34
N GLU A 189 -7.20 -11.72 1.50
CA GLU A 189 -7.98 -10.60 0.99
C GLU A 189 -8.26 -10.75 -0.50
N HIS A 190 -7.21 -10.92 -1.32
CA HIS A 190 -7.33 -11.04 -2.77
C HIS A 190 -8.22 -12.22 -3.19
N LYS A 191 -7.98 -13.40 -2.60
CA LYS A 191 -8.76 -14.60 -2.88
C LYS A 191 -10.24 -14.41 -2.55
N THR A 192 -10.54 -13.74 -1.43
CA THR A 192 -11.92 -13.47 -1.00
C THR A 192 -12.62 -12.50 -1.94
N ILE A 193 -11.94 -11.44 -2.39
CA ILE A 193 -12.48 -10.50 -3.38
C ILE A 193 -12.76 -11.22 -4.71
N PHE A 194 -11.87 -12.06 -5.20
CA PHE A 194 -12.11 -12.85 -6.41
C PHE A 194 -13.28 -13.81 -6.29
N CYS A 195 -13.44 -14.48 -5.14
CA CYS A 195 -14.57 -15.35 -4.88
C CYS A 195 -15.89 -14.57 -4.96
N TYR A 196 -15.94 -13.39 -4.36
CA TYR A 196 -17.10 -12.50 -4.40
C TYR A 196 -17.42 -12.03 -5.82
N GLU A 197 -16.40 -11.57 -6.57
CA GLU A 197 -16.55 -11.14 -7.95
C GLU A 197 -16.99 -12.25 -8.90
N ALA A 198 -16.59 -13.49 -8.60
CA ALA A 198 -17.06 -14.68 -9.31
C ALA A 198 -18.52 -15.06 -8.99
N GLY A 199 -19.16 -14.39 -8.01
CA GLY A 199 -20.51 -14.70 -7.57
C GLY A 199 -20.63 -16.04 -6.85
N LEU A 200 -19.53 -16.59 -6.33
CA LEU A 200 -19.49 -17.83 -5.61
C LEU A 200 -19.86 -17.61 -4.13
N PRO A 201 -20.45 -18.61 -3.44
CA PRO A 201 -20.64 -18.56 -2.00
C PRO A 201 -19.29 -18.31 -1.29
N LEU A 202 -19.28 -17.39 -0.33
CA LEU A 202 -18.10 -17.06 0.47
C LEU A 202 -17.85 -18.16 1.50
N THR A 203 -17.28 -19.28 1.07
CA THR A 203 -16.82 -20.38 1.92
C THR A 203 -15.32 -20.54 1.80
N VAL A 204 -14.68 -21.12 2.81
CA VAL A 204 -13.24 -21.35 2.82
C VAL A 204 -12.80 -22.15 1.58
N GLU A 205 -13.58 -23.17 1.19
CA GLU A 205 -13.29 -24.01 0.02
C GLU A 205 -13.29 -23.21 -1.27
N ASN A 206 -14.31 -22.37 -1.48
CA ASN A 206 -14.43 -21.54 -2.70
C ASN A 206 -13.38 -20.42 -2.76
N VAL A 207 -13.00 -19.86 -1.62
CA VAL A 207 -11.96 -18.84 -1.53
C VAL A 207 -10.58 -19.42 -1.72
N ARG A 208 -10.31 -20.60 -1.13
CA ARG A 208 -8.99 -21.27 -1.21
C ARG A 208 -8.52 -21.49 -2.64
N ILE A 209 -9.41 -21.81 -3.57
CA ILE A 209 -9.07 -22.09 -4.97
C ILE A 209 -8.87 -20.83 -5.83
N GLN A 210 -9.22 -19.64 -5.32
CA GLN A 210 -9.05 -18.39 -6.06
C GLN A 210 -7.58 -17.98 -6.19
N PRO A 211 -7.24 -17.17 -7.23
CA PRO A 211 -5.89 -16.65 -7.38
C PRO A 211 -5.58 -15.58 -6.32
N ARG A 212 -4.31 -15.52 -5.90
CA ARG A 212 -3.83 -14.50 -4.93
C ARG A 212 -3.33 -13.21 -5.56
N HIS A 213 -3.11 -13.16 -6.87
CA HIS A 213 -2.64 -11.97 -7.57
C HIS A 213 -3.80 -11.17 -8.12
N HIS A 214 -4.01 -9.96 -7.61
CA HIS A 214 -5.16 -9.14 -7.97
C HIS A 214 -4.74 -7.87 -8.74
N PRO A 215 -5.32 -7.59 -9.94
CA PRO A 215 -4.86 -6.49 -10.80
C PRO A 215 -5.14 -5.09 -10.24
N ARG A 216 -6.05 -4.94 -9.30
CA ARG A 216 -6.41 -3.66 -8.66
C ARG A 216 -5.79 -3.48 -7.27
N CYS A 217 -4.79 -4.29 -6.93
CA CYS A 217 -4.12 -4.22 -5.63
C CYS A 217 -3.34 -2.93 -5.45
N GLY A 218 -3.39 -2.38 -4.22
CA GLY A 218 -2.65 -1.20 -3.83
C GLY A 218 -1.13 -1.33 -3.91
N THR A 219 -0.57 -2.55 -3.83
CA THR A 219 0.89 -2.74 -3.98
C THR A 219 1.37 -2.47 -5.40
N SER A 220 0.55 -2.74 -6.42
CA SER A 220 0.83 -2.34 -7.80
C SER A 220 0.92 -0.82 -7.95
N PHE A 221 0.21 -0.05 -7.12
CA PHE A 221 0.30 1.41 -7.08
C PHE A 221 1.71 1.90 -6.75
N LEU A 222 2.42 1.25 -5.84
CA LEU A 222 3.79 1.64 -5.47
C LEU A 222 4.76 1.57 -6.65
N PHE A 223 4.66 0.51 -7.45
CA PHE A 223 5.49 0.38 -8.65
C PHE A 223 5.20 1.51 -9.66
N VAL A 224 3.92 1.79 -9.88
CA VAL A 224 3.51 2.87 -10.80
C VAL A 224 3.96 4.24 -10.29
N VAL A 225 3.90 4.50 -8.96
CA VAL A 225 4.43 5.73 -8.35
C VAL A 225 5.90 5.93 -8.70
N ILE A 226 6.72 4.88 -8.57
CA ILE A 226 8.15 4.96 -8.91
C ILE A 226 8.33 5.29 -10.39
N PHE A 227 7.61 4.59 -11.27
CA PHE A 227 7.70 4.82 -12.71
C PHE A 227 7.25 6.22 -13.12
N VAL A 228 6.10 6.69 -12.62
CA VAL A 228 5.60 8.06 -12.84
C VAL A 228 6.56 9.10 -12.25
N SER A 229 7.14 8.84 -11.07
CA SER A 229 8.15 9.71 -10.45
C SER A 229 9.38 9.85 -11.35
N ILE A 230 9.85 8.78 -11.98
CA ILE A 230 10.98 8.82 -12.94
C ILE A 230 10.60 9.67 -14.16
N LEU A 231 9.42 9.48 -14.74
CA LEU A 231 8.98 10.25 -15.90
C LEU A 231 8.83 11.73 -15.58
N VAL A 232 8.10 12.08 -14.53
CA VAL A 232 7.86 13.47 -14.12
C VAL A 232 9.18 14.17 -13.78
N SER A 233 10.05 13.52 -12.99
CA SER A 233 11.34 14.10 -12.63
C SER A 233 12.29 14.22 -13.83
N SER A 234 12.23 13.29 -14.80
CA SER A 234 13.03 13.38 -16.02
C SER A 234 12.63 14.58 -16.87
N VAL A 235 11.35 14.88 -16.96
CA VAL A 235 10.85 16.09 -17.64
C VAL A 235 11.31 17.35 -16.91
N VAL A 236 11.07 17.42 -15.59
CA VAL A 236 11.42 18.60 -14.78
C VAL A 236 12.92 18.88 -14.82
N PHE A 237 13.77 17.88 -14.60
CA PHE A 237 15.23 18.05 -14.61
C PHE A 237 15.83 18.12 -16.01
N GLY A 238 15.07 17.77 -17.03
CA GLY A 238 15.41 18.03 -18.43
C GLY A 238 15.26 19.52 -18.78
N ILE A 239 14.22 20.17 -18.24
CA ILE A 239 13.94 21.61 -18.42
C ILE A 239 14.83 22.45 -17.50
N TRP A 240 14.93 22.07 -16.23
CA TRP A 240 15.76 22.74 -15.20
C TRP A 240 16.85 21.81 -14.69
N PRO A 241 18.06 21.87 -15.25
CA PRO A 241 19.18 21.02 -14.86
C PRO A 241 19.65 21.31 -13.45
N ILE A 242 19.17 20.57 -12.47
CA ILE A 242 19.57 20.66 -11.06
C ILE A 242 20.59 19.58 -10.76
N THR A 243 21.81 19.98 -10.43
CA THR A 243 22.94 19.09 -10.10
C THR A 243 23.15 18.94 -8.61
N ASN A 244 22.76 19.93 -7.80
CA ASN A 244 22.86 19.88 -6.35
C ASN A 244 21.91 18.80 -5.78
N ALA A 245 22.44 17.83 -5.02
CA ALA A 245 21.68 16.68 -4.50
C ALA A 245 20.57 17.11 -3.53
N GLY A 246 20.81 18.06 -2.64
CA GLY A 246 19.82 18.54 -1.67
C GLY A 246 18.64 19.24 -2.37
N LEU A 247 18.93 20.15 -3.33
CA LEU A 247 17.89 20.82 -4.10
C LEU A 247 17.10 19.83 -4.96
N ARG A 248 17.77 18.85 -5.55
CA ARG A 248 17.15 17.79 -6.33
C ARG A 248 16.19 16.95 -5.48
N THR A 249 16.60 16.56 -4.27
CA THR A 249 15.76 15.86 -3.31
C THR A 249 14.54 16.70 -2.90
N LEU A 250 14.73 17.99 -2.62
CA LEU A 250 13.64 18.91 -2.31
C LEU A 250 12.62 18.99 -3.45
N VAL A 251 13.07 19.09 -4.70
CA VAL A 251 12.17 19.11 -5.86
C VAL A 251 11.43 17.79 -6.00
N HIS A 252 12.06 16.63 -5.78
CA HIS A 252 11.37 15.34 -5.75
C HIS A 252 10.26 15.33 -4.69
N LEU A 253 10.49 15.84 -3.47
CA LEU A 253 9.48 15.93 -2.42
C LEU A 253 8.31 16.83 -2.83
N LEU A 254 8.59 17.98 -3.43
CA LEU A 254 7.54 18.90 -3.90
C LEU A 254 6.72 18.31 -5.06
N LEU A 255 7.29 17.42 -5.85
CA LEU A 255 6.60 16.73 -6.94
C LEU A 255 5.75 15.53 -6.47
N LEU A 256 5.95 15.02 -5.24
CA LEU A 256 5.22 13.84 -4.74
C LEU A 256 3.70 13.97 -4.86
N PRO A 257 3.04 15.07 -4.47
CA PRO A 257 1.58 15.19 -4.61
C PRO A 257 1.12 15.05 -6.05
N LEU A 258 1.85 15.65 -7.00
CA LEU A 258 1.56 15.53 -8.43
C LEU A 258 1.75 14.09 -8.93
N VAL A 259 2.85 13.45 -8.55
CA VAL A 259 3.15 12.05 -8.90
C VAL A 259 2.06 11.11 -8.39
N VAL A 260 1.67 11.25 -7.11
CA VAL A 260 0.60 10.46 -6.50
C VAL A 260 -0.74 10.70 -7.21
N GLY A 261 -1.06 11.95 -7.53
CA GLY A 261 -2.26 12.31 -8.26
C GLY A 261 -2.33 11.66 -9.65
N ILE A 262 -1.26 11.76 -10.43
CA ILE A 262 -1.16 11.13 -11.77
C ILE A 262 -1.28 9.60 -11.63
N THR A 263 -0.56 9.01 -10.70
CA THR A 263 -0.58 7.56 -10.47
C THR A 263 -1.97 7.07 -10.09
N TYR A 264 -2.69 7.82 -9.24
CA TYR A 264 -4.06 7.48 -8.86
C TYR A 264 -5.01 7.45 -10.06
N GLU A 265 -4.97 8.48 -10.92
CA GLU A 265 -5.82 8.52 -12.12
C GLU A 265 -5.44 7.42 -13.11
N PHE A 266 -4.14 7.15 -13.27
CA PHE A 266 -3.65 6.05 -14.09
C PHE A 266 -4.16 4.69 -13.59
N ASN A 267 -4.01 4.38 -12.31
CA ASN A 267 -4.49 3.11 -11.74
C ASN A 267 -6.00 2.97 -11.82
N ARG A 268 -6.74 4.07 -11.65
CA ARG A 268 -8.18 4.08 -11.83
C ARG A 268 -8.57 3.77 -13.28
N TRP A 269 -7.84 4.31 -14.23
CA TRP A 269 -8.05 3.99 -15.65
C TRP A 269 -7.73 2.53 -15.95
N VAL A 270 -6.57 2.04 -15.49
CA VAL A 270 -6.16 0.65 -15.66
C VAL A 270 -7.18 -0.31 -15.04
N GLY A 271 -7.62 -0.06 -13.79
CA GLY A 271 -8.59 -0.90 -13.09
C GLY A 271 -9.91 -1.09 -13.86
N ARG A 272 -10.30 -0.08 -14.65
CA ARG A 272 -11.49 -0.14 -15.49
C ARG A 272 -11.29 -0.94 -16.79
N HIS A 273 -10.06 -0.96 -17.33
CA HIS A 273 -9.80 -1.47 -18.67
C HIS A 273 -8.95 -2.75 -18.68
N VAL A 274 -8.50 -3.25 -17.53
CA VAL A 274 -7.55 -4.37 -17.48
C VAL A 274 -8.08 -5.66 -18.12
N GLN A 275 -9.39 -5.87 -18.17
CA GLN A 275 -9.96 -7.07 -18.82
C GLN A 275 -10.09 -6.90 -20.32
N ASP A 276 -10.38 -5.69 -20.79
CA ASP A 276 -10.77 -5.43 -22.18
C ASP A 276 -9.60 -4.87 -23.02
N SER A 277 -8.53 -4.41 -22.36
CA SER A 277 -7.40 -3.77 -23.03
C SER A 277 -6.08 -4.50 -22.80
N LYS A 278 -5.47 -4.99 -23.88
CA LYS A 278 -4.12 -5.58 -23.86
C LYS A 278 -3.06 -4.60 -23.31
N LEU A 279 -3.24 -3.30 -23.58
CA LEU A 279 -2.37 -2.25 -23.04
C LEU A 279 -2.48 -2.17 -21.52
N ALA A 280 -3.70 -2.17 -20.97
CA ALA A 280 -3.90 -2.16 -19.52
C ALA A 280 -3.34 -3.43 -18.86
N GLN A 281 -3.49 -4.60 -19.49
CA GLN A 281 -2.88 -5.86 -19.04
C GLN A 281 -1.35 -5.78 -19.03
N PHE A 282 -0.74 -5.26 -20.08
CA PHE A 282 0.71 -5.06 -20.15
C PHE A 282 1.21 -4.12 -19.06
N LEU A 283 0.50 -3.00 -18.84
CA LEU A 283 0.87 -2.01 -17.84
C LEU A 283 0.70 -2.50 -16.38
N THR A 284 -0.18 -3.48 -16.14
CA THR A 284 -0.34 -4.11 -14.81
C THR A 284 0.63 -5.25 -14.56
N ALA A 285 1.22 -5.84 -15.60
CA ALA A 285 2.07 -7.02 -15.47
C ALA A 285 3.22 -6.85 -14.46
N PRO A 286 3.98 -5.73 -14.42
CA PRO A 286 5.02 -5.55 -13.40
C PRO A 286 4.46 -5.53 -11.97
N GLY A 287 3.30 -4.90 -11.76
CA GLY A 287 2.61 -4.88 -10.47
C GLY A 287 2.15 -6.27 -10.02
N LEU A 288 1.59 -7.06 -10.94
CA LEU A 288 1.22 -8.45 -10.67
C LEU A 288 2.45 -9.32 -10.36
N TRP A 289 3.56 -9.14 -11.09
CA TRP A 289 4.82 -9.83 -10.80
C TRP A 289 5.33 -9.51 -9.40
N MET A 290 5.23 -8.25 -8.96
CA MET A 290 5.66 -7.81 -7.64
C MET A 290 4.84 -8.46 -6.50
N GLN A 291 3.60 -8.85 -6.76
CA GLN A 291 2.77 -9.55 -5.78
C GLN A 291 3.30 -10.95 -5.43
N ASN A 292 4.23 -11.52 -6.20
CA ASN A 292 4.96 -12.72 -5.76
C ASN A 292 5.74 -12.52 -4.46
N PHE A 293 6.08 -11.28 -4.12
CA PHE A 293 6.80 -10.90 -2.90
C PHE A 293 5.90 -10.30 -1.83
N THR A 294 4.70 -9.84 -2.19
CA THR A 294 3.80 -9.12 -1.28
C THR A 294 2.50 -9.86 -0.97
N THR A 295 2.31 -11.04 -1.54
CA THR A 295 1.20 -11.95 -1.21
C THR A 295 1.71 -13.37 -1.04
N ASN A 296 1.22 -14.07 -0.02
CA ASN A 296 1.53 -15.48 0.22
C ASN A 296 0.24 -16.31 0.30
N GLU A 297 0.36 -17.63 0.22
CA GLU A 297 -0.80 -18.51 0.40
C GLU A 297 -1.28 -18.45 1.85
N PRO A 298 -2.55 -18.08 2.08
CA PRO A 298 -3.14 -18.05 3.41
C PRO A 298 -3.50 -19.45 3.90
N ASP A 299 -3.57 -19.61 5.21
CA ASP A 299 -4.26 -20.74 5.83
C ASP A 299 -5.79 -20.48 5.94
N ASP A 300 -6.53 -21.51 6.34
CA ASP A 300 -7.99 -21.45 6.41
C ASP A 300 -8.49 -20.41 7.43
N SER A 301 -7.78 -20.25 8.54
CA SER A 301 -8.16 -19.30 9.58
C SER A 301 -8.02 -17.84 9.09
N MET A 302 -7.05 -17.56 8.22
CA MET A 302 -6.88 -16.25 7.57
C MET A 302 -7.97 -16.01 6.51
N ILE A 303 -8.39 -17.06 5.80
CA ILE A 303 -9.51 -17.00 4.85
C ILE A 303 -10.82 -16.69 5.59
N GLU A 304 -11.09 -17.34 6.73
CA GLU A 304 -12.26 -17.03 7.58
C GLU A 304 -12.29 -15.56 7.99
N CYS A 305 -11.14 -15.02 8.43
CA CYS A 305 -11.00 -13.62 8.78
C CYS A 305 -11.30 -12.70 7.57
N ALA A 306 -10.82 -13.04 6.37
CA ALA A 306 -11.05 -12.30 5.15
C ALA A 306 -12.53 -12.35 4.71
N ILE A 307 -13.17 -13.51 4.77
CA ILE A 307 -14.59 -13.67 4.48
C ILE A 307 -15.39 -12.78 5.42
N ARG A 308 -15.14 -12.87 6.73
CA ARG A 308 -15.87 -12.11 7.72
C ARG A 308 -15.73 -10.61 7.54
N SER A 309 -14.51 -10.14 7.25
CA SER A 309 -14.27 -8.72 7.01
C SER A 309 -14.97 -8.19 5.75
N LEU A 310 -15.08 -9.01 4.69
CA LEU A 310 -15.82 -8.67 3.48
C LEU A 310 -17.32 -8.61 3.75
N GLU A 311 -17.91 -9.61 4.42
CA GLU A 311 -19.34 -9.66 4.74
C GLU A 311 -19.81 -8.40 5.48
N LEU A 312 -19.01 -7.89 6.42
CA LEU A 312 -19.34 -6.71 7.22
C LEU A 312 -19.43 -5.41 6.41
N VAL A 313 -18.80 -5.35 5.24
CA VAL A 313 -18.76 -4.15 4.39
C VAL A 313 -19.59 -4.28 3.11
N LEU A 314 -20.23 -5.43 2.88
CA LEU A 314 -21.11 -5.59 1.74
C LEU A 314 -22.25 -4.56 1.80
N PRO A 315 -22.58 -3.91 0.69
CA PRO A 315 -23.70 -2.99 0.64
C PRO A 315 -25.04 -3.70 0.78
N SER A 316 -26.02 -3.03 1.36
CA SER A 316 -27.38 -3.53 1.46
C SER A 316 -28.09 -3.68 0.11
N GLU A 317 -27.70 -2.87 -0.86
CA GLU A 317 -28.23 -2.89 -2.23
C GLU A 317 -27.16 -3.44 -3.20
N LYS A 318 -27.54 -4.49 -3.96
CA LYS A 318 -26.64 -5.05 -4.99
C LYS A 318 -26.24 -4.00 -6.01
N GLY A 319 -24.95 -3.92 -6.29
CA GLY A 319 -24.37 -3.02 -7.31
C GLY A 319 -23.92 -1.66 -6.80
N LYS A 320 -24.19 -1.28 -5.54
CA LYS A 320 -23.61 -0.05 -4.96
C LYS A 320 -22.08 -0.10 -4.85
N ASP A 321 -21.52 -1.27 -4.82
CA ASP A 321 -20.09 -1.55 -4.80
C ASP A 321 -19.50 -1.80 -6.21
N ALA A 322 -20.29 -1.64 -7.27
CA ALA A 322 -19.77 -1.76 -8.63
C ALA A 322 -18.70 -0.70 -8.92
N TRP A 323 -17.60 -1.16 -9.56
CA TRP A 323 -16.42 -0.33 -9.88
C TRP A 323 -16.70 0.71 -10.93
#